data_4c4fd486230812fb607d927bb9177e31
#
_entry.id   4c4fd486230812fb607d927bb9177e31
#
_cell.length_a   1.000
_cell.length_b   1.000
_cell.length_c   1.000
_cell.angle_alpha   90.00
_cell.angle_beta   90.00
_cell.angle_gamma   90.00
#
_symmetry.space_group_name_H-M   'P 1'
#
loop_
_entity.id
_entity.type
_entity.pdbx_description
1 polymer ?
#
loop_
_entity_poly.entity_id
_entity_poly.type
_entity_poly.pdbx_seq_one_letter_code
_entity_poly.pdbx_strand_id
1 'polypeptide(L)'
;FLGPLTLDELHKTGHSRLPVISGDIDHIVGILNLKNLLTLDTKHSSTAEKAMEPKVYYIREDQTLQHALAAFLKTHHQLFVVVNEFRETVGLLSLEDVIEALIGQKIVDEFDAHDDLRAVALRNPRLNNNPEKRQDV
;
A
#
# COMPACT_ATOMS: atom_id res chain seq x y z
N PHE A 1 -8.90 -3.76 -19.68
CA PHE A 1 -8.70 -2.70 -20.67
C PHE A 1 -8.62 -1.33 -19.99
N LEU A 2 -7.59 -0.57 -20.35
CA LEU A 2 -7.32 0.75 -19.79
C LEU A 2 -7.70 1.86 -20.78
N GLY A 3 -9.00 2.06 -20.96
CA GLY A 3 -9.51 3.18 -21.74
C GLY A 3 -9.66 4.45 -20.90
N PRO A 4 -10.00 5.60 -21.51
CA PRO A 4 -10.12 6.87 -20.81
C PRO A 4 -11.11 6.84 -19.66
N LEU A 5 -12.25 6.17 -19.79
CA LEU A 5 -13.25 6.05 -18.74
C LEU A 5 -12.74 5.23 -17.55
N THR A 6 -12.05 4.13 -17.85
CA THR A 6 -11.45 3.28 -16.80
C THR A 6 -10.36 4.04 -16.05
N LEU A 7 -9.51 4.79 -16.75
CA LEU A 7 -8.49 5.61 -16.12
C LEU A 7 -9.10 6.68 -15.23
N ASP A 8 -10.19 7.30 -15.65
CA ASP A 8 -10.90 8.29 -14.85
C ASP A 8 -11.45 7.67 -13.56
N GLU A 9 -12.05 6.48 -13.65
CA GLU A 9 -12.53 5.75 -12.49
C GLU A 9 -11.39 5.39 -11.52
N LEU A 10 -10.25 4.95 -12.05
CA LEU A 10 -9.08 4.63 -11.24
C LEU A 10 -8.54 5.87 -10.51
N HIS A 11 -8.49 7.01 -11.19
CA HIS A 11 -8.06 8.27 -10.56
C HIS A 11 -9.01 8.70 -9.45
N LYS A 12 -10.30 8.44 -9.57
CA LYS A 12 -11.31 8.78 -8.55
C LYS A 12 -11.11 8.00 -7.26
N THR A 13 -10.40 6.87 -7.27
CA THR A 13 -10.11 6.11 -6.05
C THR A 13 -9.17 6.85 -5.10
N GLY A 14 -8.41 7.83 -5.60
CA GLY A 14 -7.42 8.55 -4.83
C GLY A 14 -6.14 7.77 -4.56
N HIS A 15 -5.99 6.57 -5.10
CA HIS A 15 -4.79 5.75 -4.93
C HIS A 15 -3.87 5.90 -6.13
N SER A 16 -2.55 6.00 -5.87
CA SER A 16 -1.54 6.10 -6.91
C SER A 16 -1.13 4.73 -7.47
N ARG A 17 -1.28 3.70 -6.68
CA ARG A 17 -0.91 2.32 -7.05
C ARG A 17 -2.03 1.38 -6.69
N LEU A 18 -2.30 0.44 -7.60
CA LEU A 18 -3.38 -0.53 -7.44
C LEU A 18 -2.86 -1.93 -7.75
N PRO A 19 -3.23 -2.93 -6.95
CA PRO A 19 -2.89 -4.30 -7.28
C PRO A 19 -3.74 -4.78 -8.46
N VAL A 20 -3.13 -5.61 -9.30
CA VAL A 20 -3.81 -6.28 -10.39
C VAL A 20 -3.97 -7.74 -10.01
N ILE A 21 -5.21 -8.21 -9.99
CA ILE A 21 -5.52 -9.59 -9.63
C ILE A 21 -5.91 -10.40 -10.84
N SER A 22 -5.70 -11.71 -10.74
CA SER A 22 -6.18 -12.68 -11.73
C SER A 22 -7.11 -13.67 -11.02
N GLY A 23 -8.40 -13.44 -11.11
CA GLY A 23 -9.43 -14.27 -10.48
C GLY A 23 -9.81 -13.77 -9.09
N ASP A 24 -8.97 -14.00 -8.09
CA ASP A 24 -9.25 -13.60 -6.71
C ASP A 24 -8.11 -12.79 -6.09
N ILE A 25 -8.35 -12.29 -4.89
CA ILE A 25 -7.43 -11.40 -4.18
C ILE A 25 -6.12 -12.08 -3.77
N ASP A 26 -6.09 -13.41 -3.71
CA ASP A 26 -4.87 -14.15 -3.38
C ASP A 26 -3.97 -14.37 -4.59
N HIS A 27 -4.44 -14.01 -5.78
CA HIS A 27 -3.70 -14.08 -7.03
C HIS A 27 -3.38 -12.69 -7.57
N ILE A 28 -2.47 -12.00 -6.90
CA ILE A 28 -2.00 -10.69 -7.35
C ILE A 28 -0.85 -10.90 -8.34
N VAL A 29 -1.04 -10.43 -9.55
CA VAL A 29 -0.10 -10.65 -10.67
C VAL A 29 0.77 -9.46 -10.98
N GLY A 30 0.46 -8.29 -10.43
CA GLY A 30 1.25 -7.09 -10.65
C GLY A 30 0.71 -5.88 -9.91
N ILE A 31 1.39 -4.77 -10.06
CA ILE A 31 1.01 -3.48 -9.48
C ILE A 31 0.90 -2.45 -10.60
N LEU A 32 -0.21 -1.75 -10.62
CA LEU A 32 -0.47 -0.69 -11.57
C LEU A 32 -0.17 0.66 -10.94
N ASN A 33 0.77 1.41 -11.54
CA ASN A 33 1.09 2.76 -11.09
C ASN A 33 0.39 3.76 -11.99
N LEU A 34 -0.57 4.52 -11.44
CA LEU A 34 -1.38 5.45 -12.21
C LEU A 34 -0.56 6.59 -12.83
N LYS A 35 0.54 6.98 -12.22
CA LYS A 35 1.42 7.99 -12.81
C LYS A 35 2.00 7.55 -14.15
N ASN A 36 2.31 6.27 -14.29
CA ASN A 36 2.85 5.73 -15.52
C ASN A 36 1.79 5.65 -16.61
N LEU A 37 0.51 5.62 -16.25
CA LEU A 37 -0.58 5.59 -17.23
C LEU A 37 -0.81 6.92 -17.93
N LEU A 38 -0.34 8.02 -17.35
CA LEU A 38 -0.45 9.34 -17.96
C LEU A 38 0.38 9.46 -19.24
N THR A 39 1.38 8.61 -19.41
CA THR A 39 2.26 8.60 -20.58
C THR A 39 1.86 7.55 -21.61
N LEU A 40 0.80 6.76 -21.33
CA LEU A 40 0.31 5.79 -22.32
C LEU A 40 -0.27 6.50 -23.52
N ASP A 41 0.11 6.00 -24.69
CA ASP A 41 -0.48 6.47 -25.94
C ASP A 41 -1.94 6.03 -25.99
N THR A 42 -2.86 6.99 -25.90
CA THR A 42 -4.30 6.73 -25.91
C THR A 42 -4.79 6.20 -27.26
N LYS A 43 -3.96 6.25 -28.30
CA LYS A 43 -4.28 5.69 -29.62
C LYS A 43 -4.18 4.18 -29.67
N HIS A 44 -3.47 3.58 -28.74
CA HIS A 44 -3.31 2.13 -28.63
C HIS A 44 -4.04 1.62 -27.41
N SER A 45 -4.90 0.65 -27.61
CA SER A 45 -5.58 -0.01 -26.51
C SER A 45 -4.56 -0.73 -25.63
N SER A 46 -4.62 -0.50 -24.32
CA SER A 46 -3.76 -1.16 -23.35
C SER A 46 -4.60 -1.88 -22.32
N THR A 47 -4.04 -2.95 -21.76
CA THR A 47 -4.66 -3.71 -20.68
C THR A 47 -3.85 -3.51 -19.39
N ALA A 48 -4.45 -3.80 -18.24
CA ALA A 48 -3.75 -3.77 -16.97
C ALA A 48 -2.54 -4.71 -16.98
N GLU A 49 -2.67 -5.87 -17.61
CA GLU A 49 -1.58 -6.84 -17.75
C GLU A 49 -0.35 -6.25 -18.46
N LYS A 50 -0.56 -5.47 -19.51
CA LYS A 50 0.54 -4.84 -20.26
C LYS A 50 1.13 -3.63 -19.55
N ALA A 51 0.34 -2.92 -18.78
CA ALA A 51 0.75 -1.67 -18.12
C ALA A 51 1.30 -1.88 -16.72
N MET A 52 1.00 -3.01 -16.05
CA MET A 52 1.41 -3.27 -14.69
C MET A 52 2.91 -3.57 -14.57
N GLU A 53 3.45 -3.29 -13.37
CA GLU A 53 4.73 -3.84 -12.95
C GLU A 53 4.49 -5.28 -12.49
N PRO A 54 5.08 -6.29 -13.15
CA PRO A 54 4.79 -7.69 -12.82
C PRO A 54 5.45 -8.18 -11.54
N LYS A 55 6.42 -7.43 -11.02
CA LYS A 55 7.15 -7.84 -9.83
C LYS A 55 6.38 -7.42 -8.59
N VAL A 56 5.93 -8.40 -7.81
CA VAL A 56 5.15 -8.19 -6.60
C VAL A 56 5.94 -8.71 -5.41
N TYR A 57 6.06 -7.89 -4.37
CA TYR A 57 6.70 -8.30 -3.14
C TYR A 57 5.65 -8.53 -2.06
N TYR A 58 5.89 -9.56 -1.26
CA TYR A 58 5.04 -9.97 -0.16
C TYR A 58 5.75 -9.77 1.16
N ILE A 59 5.01 -9.30 2.15
CA ILE A 59 5.52 -9.16 3.51
C ILE A 59 4.52 -9.83 4.45
N ARG A 60 5.03 -10.49 5.50
CA ARG A 60 4.17 -11.12 6.48
C ARG A 60 3.65 -10.09 7.48
N GLU A 61 2.41 -10.28 7.90
CA GLU A 61 1.74 -9.38 8.85
C GLU A 61 2.43 -9.32 10.21
N ASP A 62 3.22 -10.33 10.57
CA ASP A 62 3.94 -10.40 11.84
C ASP A 62 5.31 -9.70 11.82
N GLN A 63 5.70 -9.11 10.70
CA GLN A 63 6.95 -8.35 10.62
C GLN A 63 6.83 -6.96 11.27
N THR A 64 7.97 -6.41 11.66
CA THR A 64 8.03 -5.08 12.28
C THR A 64 8.00 -3.97 11.23
N LEU A 65 7.68 -2.74 11.69
CA LEU A 65 7.76 -1.56 10.84
C LEU A 65 9.17 -1.29 10.33
N GLN A 66 10.18 -1.53 11.17
CA GLN A 66 11.58 -1.37 10.78
C GLN A 66 11.96 -2.36 9.68
N HIS A 67 11.49 -3.59 9.79
CA HIS A 67 11.69 -4.59 8.74
C HIS A 67 11.06 -4.15 7.42
N ALA A 68 9.82 -3.66 7.48
CA ALA A 68 9.11 -3.18 6.30
C ALA A 68 9.83 -2.00 5.66
N LEU A 69 10.27 -1.02 6.44
CA LEU A 69 11.01 0.12 5.94
C LEU A 69 12.30 -0.30 5.22
N ALA A 70 13.08 -1.19 5.85
CA ALA A 70 14.30 -1.71 5.26
C ALA A 70 14.01 -2.43 3.93
N ALA A 71 12.92 -3.20 3.87
CA ALA A 71 12.52 -3.89 2.66
C ALA A 71 12.11 -2.93 1.54
N PHE A 72 11.39 -1.86 1.86
CA PHE A 72 11.05 -0.83 0.88
C PHE A 72 12.29 -0.16 0.31
N LEU A 73 13.24 0.20 1.18
CA LEU A 73 14.48 0.84 0.75
C LEU A 73 15.35 -0.09 -0.11
N LYS A 74 15.36 -1.37 0.22
CA LYS A 74 16.14 -2.36 -0.51
C LYS A 74 15.54 -2.67 -1.89
N THR A 75 14.23 -2.80 -1.97
CA THR A 75 13.54 -3.21 -3.20
C THR A 75 13.24 -2.04 -4.13
N HIS A 76 13.27 -0.81 -3.62
CA HIS A 76 12.83 0.40 -4.32
C HIS A 76 11.36 0.34 -4.78
N HIS A 77 10.58 -0.59 -4.23
CA HIS A 77 9.14 -0.64 -4.41
C HIS A 77 8.46 0.26 -3.37
N GLN A 78 7.19 0.58 -3.60
CA GLN A 78 6.44 1.45 -2.72
C GLN A 78 5.13 0.85 -2.23
N LEU A 79 4.84 -0.38 -2.66
CA LEU A 79 3.66 -1.12 -2.23
C LEU A 79 4.00 -2.60 -2.09
N PHE A 80 3.66 -3.15 -0.93
CA PHE A 80 3.79 -4.58 -0.66
C PHE A 80 2.40 -5.19 -0.42
N VAL A 81 2.26 -6.45 -0.80
CA VAL A 81 1.10 -7.26 -0.42
C VAL A 81 1.39 -7.89 0.94
N VAL A 82 0.47 -7.73 1.87
CA VAL A 82 0.60 -8.30 3.22
C VAL A 82 -0.14 -9.63 3.26
N VAL A 83 0.56 -10.64 3.74
CA VAL A 83 0.01 -12.00 3.85
C VAL A 83 0.12 -12.52 5.28
N ASN A 84 -0.76 -13.45 5.62
CA ASN A 84 -0.69 -14.16 6.88
C ASN A 84 0.19 -15.40 6.77
N GLU A 85 0.25 -16.22 7.82
CA GLU A 85 1.06 -17.44 7.85
C GLU A 85 0.59 -18.49 6.82
N PHE A 86 -0.66 -18.40 6.38
CA PHE A 86 -1.25 -19.30 5.38
C PHE A 86 -1.11 -18.76 3.94
N ARG A 87 -0.35 -17.71 3.74
CA ARG A 87 -0.17 -17.04 2.45
C ARG A 87 -1.45 -16.41 1.88
N GLU A 88 -2.43 -16.17 2.72
CA GLU A 88 -3.63 -15.43 2.33
C GLU A 88 -3.36 -13.94 2.38
N THR A 89 -3.88 -13.20 1.39
CA THR A 89 -3.76 -11.75 1.35
C THR A 89 -4.65 -11.12 2.41
N VAL A 90 -4.04 -10.37 3.33
CA VAL A 90 -4.75 -9.68 4.40
C VAL A 90 -4.76 -8.17 4.23
N GLY A 91 -3.95 -7.63 3.35
CA GLY A 91 -3.93 -6.19 3.10
C GLY A 91 -2.81 -5.75 2.17
N LEU A 92 -2.67 -4.45 2.06
CA LEU A 92 -1.62 -3.78 1.30
C LEU A 92 -0.91 -2.81 2.23
N LEU A 93 0.40 -2.68 2.06
CA LEU A 93 1.22 -1.78 2.86
C LEU A 93 2.01 -0.88 1.93
N SER A 94 1.83 0.43 2.06
CA SER A 94 2.60 1.41 1.31
C SER A 94 3.78 1.94 2.12
N LEU A 95 4.79 2.47 1.44
CA LEU A 95 5.91 3.13 2.09
C LEU A 95 5.43 4.30 2.94
N GLU A 96 4.48 5.07 2.44
CA GLU A 96 3.89 6.20 3.17
C GLU A 96 3.25 5.75 4.48
N ASP A 97 2.53 4.64 4.50
CA ASP A 97 1.90 4.09 5.70
C ASP A 97 2.93 3.74 6.76
N VAL A 98 4.05 3.14 6.36
CA VAL A 98 5.13 2.79 7.28
C VAL A 98 5.75 4.04 7.88
N ILE A 99 6.03 5.04 7.06
CA ILE A 99 6.61 6.31 7.52
C ILE A 99 5.65 7.01 8.48
N GLU A 100 4.37 7.09 8.16
CA GLU A 100 3.35 7.67 9.04
C GLU A 100 3.31 6.96 10.40
N ALA A 101 3.34 5.64 10.40
CA ALA A 101 3.30 4.85 11.63
C ALA A 101 4.56 5.04 12.47
N LEU A 102 5.73 5.10 11.86
CA LEU A 102 6.99 5.34 12.55
C LEU A 102 7.05 6.74 13.16
N ILE A 103 6.60 7.74 12.43
CA ILE A 103 6.52 9.12 12.93
C ILE A 103 5.55 9.19 14.11
N GLY A 104 4.41 8.55 14.01
CA GLY A 104 3.43 8.49 15.08
C GLY A 104 4.00 7.87 16.35
N GLN A 105 4.73 6.78 16.24
CA GLN A 105 5.40 6.13 17.37
C GLN A 105 6.45 7.05 17.99
N LYS A 106 7.25 7.72 17.17
CA LYS A 106 8.28 8.64 17.66
C LYS A 106 7.69 9.82 18.43
N ILE A 107 6.57 10.36 17.93
CA ILE A 107 5.87 11.45 18.62
C ILE A 107 5.37 10.97 19.99
N VAL A 108 4.80 9.77 20.05
CA VAL A 108 4.35 9.17 21.32
C VAL A 108 5.51 9.02 22.30
N ASP A 109 6.65 8.50 21.85
CA ASP A 109 7.85 8.32 22.69
C ASP A 109 8.40 9.66 23.18
N GLU A 110 8.39 10.67 22.31
CA GLU A 110 8.92 11.99 22.62
C GLU A 110 8.08 12.73 23.66
N PHE A 111 6.77 12.59 23.58
CA PHE A 111 5.87 13.21 24.55
C PHE A 111 5.68 12.37 25.82
N ASP A 112 6.25 11.20 25.86
CA ASP A 112 6.28 10.26 27.01
C ASP A 112 4.97 10.18 27.71
N ALA A 113 3.90 9.69 27.04
CA ALA A 113 2.74 9.82 27.82
C ALA A 113 1.55 8.97 27.48
N HIS A 114 1.03 8.41 28.51
CA HIS A 114 -0.27 7.77 28.50
C HIS A 114 -1.37 8.72 28.04
N ASP A 115 -1.27 10.00 28.35
CA ASP A 115 -2.24 11.01 27.93
C ASP A 115 -2.06 11.41 26.46
N ASP A 116 -0.82 11.44 25.99
CA ASP A 116 -0.49 11.85 24.63
C ASP A 116 -0.78 10.78 23.59
N LEU A 117 -0.78 9.52 23.96
CA LEU A 117 -1.21 8.43 23.09
C LEU A 117 -2.61 8.69 22.52
N ARG A 118 -3.51 9.18 23.36
CA ARG A 118 -4.86 9.49 22.96
C ARG A 118 -4.90 10.69 22.01
N ALA A 119 -4.10 11.71 22.29
CA ALA A 119 -4.01 12.89 21.43
C ALA A 119 -3.43 12.56 20.08
N VAL A 120 -2.38 11.74 20.02
CA VAL A 120 -1.77 11.26 18.76
C VAL A 120 -2.76 10.42 17.98
N ALA A 121 -3.51 9.56 18.64
CA ALA A 121 -4.53 8.73 18.01
C ALA A 121 -5.62 9.57 17.35
N LEU A 122 -6.02 10.68 17.98
CA LEU A 122 -7.00 11.61 17.42
C LEU A 122 -6.46 12.38 16.21
N ARG A 123 -5.14 12.66 16.18
CA ARG A 123 -4.49 13.35 15.05
C ARG A 123 -4.28 12.43 13.85
N ASN A 124 -4.18 11.13 14.07
CA ASN A 124 -3.91 10.14 13.05
C ASN A 124 -5.00 9.07 13.01
N PRO A 125 -6.23 9.43 12.62
CA PRO A 125 -7.34 8.49 12.61
C PRO A 125 -7.09 7.25 11.74
N ARG A 126 -6.23 7.34 10.72
CA ARG A 126 -5.85 6.20 9.89
C ARG A 126 -5.20 5.07 10.69
N LEU A 127 -4.40 5.39 11.70
CA LEU A 127 -3.73 4.38 12.52
C LEU A 127 -4.71 3.64 13.41
N ASN A 128 -5.84 4.27 13.74
CA ASN A 128 -6.84 3.69 14.64
C ASN A 128 -8.03 3.07 13.93
N ASN A 129 -8.42 3.65 12.80
CA ASN A 129 -9.69 3.33 12.16
C ASN A 129 -9.57 2.34 11.00
N ASN A 130 -8.35 1.90 10.68
CA ASN A 130 -8.12 0.92 9.64
C ASN A 130 -7.53 -0.36 10.25
N PRO A 131 -8.36 -1.38 10.51
CA PRO A 131 -7.89 -2.64 11.08
C PRO A 131 -6.84 -3.34 10.22
N GLU A 132 -6.93 -3.23 8.90
CA GLU A 132 -5.95 -3.82 7.99
C GLU A 132 -4.57 -3.22 8.18
N LYS A 133 -4.48 -1.89 8.27
CA LYS A 133 -3.22 -1.20 8.52
C LYS A 133 -2.62 -1.54 9.87
N ARG A 134 -3.46 -1.74 10.90
CA ARG A 134 -2.98 -2.16 12.21
C ARG A 134 -2.45 -3.59 12.21
N GLN A 135 -2.99 -4.44 11.35
CA GLN A 135 -2.50 -5.80 11.16
C GLN A 135 -1.18 -5.81 10.39
N ASP A 136 -0.98 -4.86 9.49
CA ASP A 136 0.22 -4.69 8.70
C ASP A 136 1.40 -4.18 9.53
N VAL A 137 1.12 -3.61 10.66
CA VAL A 137 2.09 -3.05 11.58
C VAL A 137 2.43 -4.02 12.70
#